data_51e26a05d752ac8ab119b3eb58184a8f
#
_entry.id   51e26a05d752ac8ab119b3eb58184a8f
#
_cell.length_a   1.000
_cell.length_b   1.000
_cell.length_c   1.000
_cell.angle_alpha   90.00
_cell.angle_beta   90.00
_cell.angle_gamma   90.00
#
_symmetry.space_group_name_H-M   'P 1'
#
loop_
_entity.id
_entity.type
_entity.pdbx_description
1 polymer ?
#
loop_
_entity_poly.entity_id
_entity_poly.type
_entity_poly.pdbx_seq_one_letter_code
_entity_poly.pdbx_strand_id
1 'polypeptide(L)'
;MKNAQSLLFPAFRMRISALRLAEFLMLAFFAVVMGLPLLFLLVGSFNLSPPGREAVYGVGNWVRAFSDPGTLSALWMSFVLSVVRLIPAIILSVLVAWLVARTDIPGGRTIELLCWAAYFVPDFPLVLAWILLLDPNFGFLNTMAKTFVEGSIFNPYSFWGIVWVHTSTGGIWFKVMLLAPIFRQLGASLEEAARISGANTFTTLRRITLPVLSPMILAITVLSFIRGLQSFNTELLLGTPVGLYVYSTRIYDYIRREPPAYGEATALGSVFLVVLAVLLFFYWRYLRGQRKFTVVTGSGYSTMRVKLGKWKYAAVGGCILYFVVMMLLPLAFLVVGSFMRRYGFFNIKSPFTLAHWQNLFADPIFLVSLKNSLVIATVTAVGGILLYSTVAYLLVSRRIRSGPALESFCWLPHIMPGILMSLGLLWIFLASPLRFVLYGTVWGIALALIIGDSPVTTQAFKAAFLQLGPDLEEAARVTGASWTYTYRRILLPLVAPVAAAVGLLNFGSALTSISTPVLLYSAQSRPLSILLLEYNFTGEIERAAALGLLITAIICLMMFLGKRFGLQLTRN
;
A
#
# COMPACT_ATOMS: atom_id res chain seq x y z
N MET A 1 -37.98 46.37 -22.57
CA MET A 1 -37.20 45.10 -22.49
C MET A 1 -35.65 45.26 -22.46
N LYS A 2 -35.07 46.46 -22.29
CA LYS A 2 -33.61 46.66 -22.23
C LYS A 2 -33.02 46.64 -20.81
N ASN A 3 -33.81 46.73 -19.76
CA ASN A 3 -33.29 46.83 -18.37
C ASN A 3 -33.18 45.48 -17.59
N ALA A 4 -33.64 44.36 -18.17
CA ALA A 4 -33.53 43.06 -17.51
C ALA A 4 -32.19 42.32 -17.81
N GLN A 5 -31.50 42.69 -18.90
CA GLN A 5 -30.22 42.08 -19.27
C GLN A 5 -29.02 42.63 -18.48
N SER A 6 -29.10 43.88 -17.99
CA SER A 6 -27.98 44.51 -17.26
C SER A 6 -27.80 43.99 -15.81
N LEU A 7 -28.84 43.41 -15.21
CA LEU A 7 -28.78 42.87 -13.83
C LEU A 7 -28.31 41.41 -13.80
N LEU A 8 -28.37 40.65 -14.89
CA LEU A 8 -27.89 39.27 -14.96
C LEU A 8 -26.37 39.15 -15.15
N PHE A 9 -25.74 40.15 -15.77
CA PHE A 9 -24.30 40.14 -16.05
C PHE A 9 -23.39 40.24 -14.81
N PRO A 10 -23.64 41.07 -13.77
CA PRO A 10 -22.78 41.14 -12.60
C PRO A 10 -22.87 39.87 -11.74
N ALA A 11 -24.07 39.28 -11.59
CA ALA A 11 -24.24 38.03 -10.83
C ALA A 11 -23.53 36.84 -11.50
N PHE A 12 -23.52 36.78 -12.84
CA PHE A 12 -22.80 35.78 -13.61
C PHE A 12 -21.28 35.96 -13.53
N ARG A 13 -20.77 37.21 -13.62
CA ARG A 13 -19.34 37.52 -13.40
C ARG A 13 -18.90 37.24 -11.98
N MET A 14 -19.70 37.54 -10.97
CA MET A 14 -19.39 37.24 -9.58
C MET A 14 -19.36 35.71 -9.32
N ARG A 15 -20.26 34.94 -9.91
CA ARG A 15 -20.26 33.48 -9.84
C ARG A 15 -19.01 32.83 -10.47
N ILE A 16 -18.57 33.34 -11.62
CA ILE A 16 -17.34 32.88 -12.29
C ILE A 16 -16.10 33.24 -11.48
N SER A 17 -16.06 34.41 -10.86
CA SER A 17 -14.95 34.83 -10.00
C SER A 17 -14.85 33.99 -8.72
N ALA A 18 -15.99 33.68 -8.09
CA ALA A 18 -16.05 32.82 -6.89
C ALA A 18 -15.64 31.39 -7.19
N LEU A 19 -16.05 30.82 -8.32
CA LEU A 19 -15.62 29.47 -8.75
C LEU A 19 -14.12 29.42 -9.03
N ARG A 20 -13.56 30.41 -9.68
CA ARG A 20 -12.11 30.51 -9.93
C ARG A 20 -11.31 30.67 -8.65
N LEU A 21 -11.82 31.47 -7.70
CA LEU A 21 -11.20 31.62 -6.38
C LEU A 21 -11.22 30.28 -5.62
N ALA A 22 -12.34 29.57 -5.61
CA ALA A 22 -12.45 28.25 -4.97
C ALA A 22 -11.51 27.22 -5.62
N GLU A 23 -11.39 27.22 -6.95
CA GLU A 23 -10.45 26.38 -7.70
C GLU A 23 -9.00 26.72 -7.33
N PHE A 24 -8.64 27.98 -7.28
CA PHE A 24 -7.32 28.44 -6.87
C PHE A 24 -7.00 28.05 -5.42
N LEU A 25 -7.93 28.28 -4.49
CA LEU A 25 -7.74 27.90 -3.08
C LEU A 25 -7.58 26.40 -2.91
N MET A 26 -8.34 25.60 -3.66
CA MET A 26 -8.20 24.14 -3.64
C MET A 26 -6.86 23.70 -4.19
N LEU A 27 -6.41 24.25 -5.32
CA LEU A 27 -5.09 23.97 -5.86
C LEU A 27 -3.97 24.39 -4.90
N ALA A 28 -4.08 25.59 -4.32
CA ALA A 28 -3.12 26.08 -3.34
C ALA A 28 -3.10 25.16 -2.10
N PHE A 29 -4.26 24.71 -1.62
CA PHE A 29 -4.35 23.75 -0.52
C PHE A 29 -3.61 22.44 -0.85
N PHE A 30 -3.88 21.84 -2.01
CA PHE A 30 -3.21 20.59 -2.40
C PHE A 30 -1.72 20.79 -2.70
N ALA A 31 -1.33 21.91 -3.31
CA ALA A 31 0.07 22.25 -3.51
C ALA A 31 0.83 22.41 -2.17
N VAL A 32 0.19 23.04 -1.19
CA VAL A 32 0.74 23.16 0.16
C VAL A 32 0.80 21.80 0.85
N VAL A 33 -0.30 21.10 0.96
CA VAL A 33 -0.38 19.85 1.73
C VAL A 33 0.46 18.72 1.12
N MET A 34 0.51 18.63 -0.21
CA MET A 34 1.22 17.56 -0.92
C MET A 34 2.61 17.98 -1.41
N GLY A 35 2.81 19.25 -1.74
CA GLY A 35 4.07 19.77 -2.28
C GLY A 35 5.05 20.22 -1.21
N LEU A 36 4.58 20.83 -0.11
CA LEU A 36 5.48 21.29 0.95
C LEU A 36 6.36 20.20 1.57
N PRO A 37 5.85 18.98 1.87
CA PRO A 37 6.71 17.92 2.39
C PRO A 37 7.89 17.61 1.47
N LEU A 38 7.67 17.59 0.14
CA LEU A 38 8.74 17.43 -0.85
C LEU A 38 9.73 18.59 -0.84
N LEU A 39 9.20 19.82 -0.80
CA LEU A 39 10.03 21.02 -0.77
C LEU A 39 10.89 21.07 0.49
N PHE A 40 10.31 20.78 1.65
CA PHE A 40 11.04 20.77 2.91
C PHE A 40 12.09 19.64 2.98
N LEU A 41 11.87 18.49 2.34
CA LEU A 41 12.90 17.48 2.18
C LEU A 41 14.07 18.02 1.34
N LEU A 42 13.78 18.62 0.19
CA LEU A 42 14.83 19.18 -0.69
C LEU A 42 15.59 20.32 0.01
N VAL A 43 14.89 21.27 0.62
CA VAL A 43 15.51 22.38 1.35
C VAL A 43 16.24 21.87 2.59
N GLY A 44 15.65 20.94 3.34
CA GLY A 44 16.26 20.33 4.52
C GLY A 44 17.53 19.56 4.21
N SER A 45 17.71 19.05 2.99
CA SER A 45 18.95 18.39 2.58
C SER A 45 20.16 19.33 2.53
N PHE A 46 19.93 20.64 2.34
CA PHE A 46 20.95 21.67 2.37
C PHE A 46 21.05 22.40 3.72
N ASN A 47 20.11 22.17 4.64
CA ASN A 47 20.15 22.78 5.97
C ASN A 47 21.03 21.95 6.92
N LEU A 48 22.15 22.54 7.34
CA LEU A 48 23.11 21.92 8.27
C LEU A 48 22.64 21.94 9.72
N SER A 49 21.65 22.79 10.04
CA SER A 49 21.09 22.90 11.38
C SER A 49 20.00 21.86 11.61
N PRO A 50 19.82 21.34 12.85
CA PRO A 50 18.68 20.51 13.20
C PRO A 50 17.32 21.19 12.95
N PRO A 51 16.24 20.43 12.72
CA PRO A 51 14.90 20.99 12.56
C PRO A 51 14.51 21.90 13.74
N GLY A 52 13.91 23.06 13.44
CA GLY A 52 13.45 24.02 14.44
C GLY A 52 14.51 24.99 14.97
N ARG A 53 15.76 24.95 14.47
CA ARG A 53 16.79 25.96 14.71
C ARG A 53 16.97 26.86 13.49
N GLU A 54 17.70 27.98 13.65
CA GLU A 54 18.06 28.87 12.53
C GLU A 54 18.79 28.09 11.45
N ALA A 55 18.37 28.28 10.20
CA ALA A 55 18.87 27.51 9.09
C ALA A 55 20.26 28.00 8.65
N VAL A 56 21.21 27.10 8.61
CA VAL A 56 22.54 27.33 8.00
C VAL A 56 22.62 26.43 6.77
N TYR A 57 22.69 27.03 5.59
CA TYR A 57 22.67 26.28 4.34
C TYR A 57 24.09 25.94 3.85
N GLY A 58 24.24 24.72 3.34
CA GLY A 58 25.47 24.19 2.78
C GLY A 58 25.33 22.79 2.21
N VAL A 59 26.37 22.30 1.53
CA VAL A 59 26.39 20.96 0.92
C VAL A 59 26.94 19.87 1.85
N GLY A 60 27.27 20.20 3.10
CA GLY A 60 27.89 19.28 4.05
C GLY A 60 27.10 18.02 4.31
N ASN A 61 25.77 18.08 4.34
CA ASN A 61 24.90 16.90 4.50
C ASN A 61 25.05 15.91 3.34
N TRP A 62 25.16 16.44 2.11
CA TRP A 62 25.37 15.64 0.91
C TRP A 62 26.74 14.95 0.95
N VAL A 63 27.78 15.70 1.28
CA VAL A 63 29.14 15.16 1.40
C VAL A 63 29.17 14.05 2.44
N ARG A 64 28.65 14.28 3.66
CA ARG A 64 28.61 13.26 4.73
C ARG A 64 27.78 12.04 4.35
N ALA A 65 26.57 12.24 3.77
CA ALA A 65 25.69 11.14 3.39
C ALA A 65 26.32 10.23 2.33
N PHE A 66 27.01 10.79 1.33
CA PHE A 66 27.57 10.02 0.21
C PHE A 66 29.03 9.60 0.41
N SER A 67 29.74 10.15 1.42
CA SER A 67 31.01 9.65 1.88
C SER A 67 30.87 8.41 2.78
N ASP A 68 29.68 8.14 3.29
CA ASP A 68 29.36 6.92 4.05
C ASP A 68 29.20 5.73 3.10
N PRO A 69 30.12 4.72 3.10
CA PRO A 69 30.04 3.56 2.21
C PRO A 69 28.72 2.79 2.33
N GLY A 70 28.09 2.81 3.53
CA GLY A 70 26.80 2.18 3.78
C GLY A 70 25.65 2.80 3.01
N THR A 71 25.75 4.07 2.61
CA THR A 71 24.72 4.75 1.79
C THR A 71 24.64 4.18 0.38
N LEU A 72 25.76 4.07 -0.31
CA LEU A 72 25.80 3.50 -1.66
C LEU A 72 25.42 2.02 -1.66
N SER A 73 25.89 1.26 -0.66
CA SER A 73 25.49 -0.13 -0.45
C SER A 73 23.99 -0.26 -0.24
N ALA A 74 23.36 0.60 0.56
CA ALA A 74 21.91 0.58 0.80
C ALA A 74 21.10 0.92 -0.46
N LEU A 75 21.55 1.87 -1.28
CA LEU A 75 20.92 2.19 -2.57
C LEU A 75 20.99 1.00 -3.53
N TRP A 76 22.18 0.39 -3.67
CA TRP A 76 22.38 -0.80 -4.49
C TRP A 76 21.55 -1.98 -4.01
N MET A 77 21.55 -2.24 -2.69
CA MET A 77 20.77 -3.32 -2.10
C MET A 77 19.26 -3.12 -2.32
N SER A 78 18.75 -1.89 -2.22
CA SER A 78 17.35 -1.58 -2.54
C SER A 78 16.98 -1.94 -3.96
N PHE A 79 17.86 -1.62 -4.92
CA PHE A 79 17.64 -1.94 -6.33
C PHE A 79 17.66 -3.46 -6.57
N VAL A 80 18.73 -4.14 -6.13
CA VAL A 80 18.92 -5.58 -6.34
C VAL A 80 17.79 -6.38 -5.68
N LEU A 81 17.46 -6.08 -4.41
CA LEU A 81 16.38 -6.75 -3.70
C LEU A 81 15.03 -6.54 -4.39
N SER A 82 14.76 -5.32 -4.86
CA SER A 82 13.51 -5.02 -5.58
C SER A 82 13.39 -5.77 -6.89
N VAL A 83 14.48 -5.93 -7.66
CA VAL A 83 14.49 -6.69 -8.91
C VAL A 83 14.35 -8.19 -8.62
N VAL A 84 15.17 -8.73 -7.71
CA VAL A 84 15.21 -10.18 -7.47
C VAL A 84 13.88 -10.70 -6.92
N ARG A 85 13.25 -10.02 -5.96
CA ARG A 85 11.95 -10.43 -5.43
C ARG A 85 10.79 -10.24 -6.42
N LEU A 86 10.93 -9.31 -7.38
CA LEU A 86 9.89 -9.03 -8.37
C LEU A 86 9.71 -10.18 -9.35
N ILE A 87 10.81 -10.87 -9.72
CA ILE A 87 10.81 -11.96 -10.70
C ILE A 87 9.85 -13.10 -10.28
N PRO A 88 10.05 -13.77 -9.13
CA PRO A 88 9.13 -14.81 -8.68
C PRO A 88 7.71 -14.26 -8.43
N ALA A 89 7.59 -13.04 -7.92
CA ALA A 89 6.29 -12.44 -7.66
C ALA A 89 5.45 -12.24 -8.93
N ILE A 90 6.04 -11.77 -10.04
CA ILE A 90 5.33 -11.61 -11.32
C ILE A 90 5.02 -12.97 -11.94
N ILE A 91 5.97 -13.89 -11.98
CA ILE A 91 5.76 -15.22 -12.56
C ILE A 91 4.61 -15.94 -11.86
N LEU A 92 4.63 -15.99 -10.52
CA LEU A 92 3.58 -16.66 -9.74
C LEU A 92 2.22 -15.93 -9.88
N SER A 93 2.21 -14.60 -9.88
CA SER A 93 0.97 -13.85 -10.01
C SER A 93 0.32 -14.02 -11.39
N VAL A 94 1.11 -14.01 -12.46
CA VAL A 94 0.63 -14.25 -13.83
C VAL A 94 0.11 -15.68 -13.97
N LEU A 95 0.83 -16.67 -13.42
CA LEU A 95 0.42 -18.07 -13.45
C LEU A 95 -0.90 -18.27 -12.72
N VAL A 96 -1.01 -17.83 -11.46
CA VAL A 96 -2.23 -18.00 -10.66
C VAL A 96 -3.40 -17.23 -11.29
N ALA A 97 -3.19 -15.99 -11.75
CA ALA A 97 -4.23 -15.21 -12.42
C ALA A 97 -4.73 -15.87 -13.71
N TRP A 98 -3.84 -16.42 -14.52
CA TRP A 98 -4.20 -17.18 -15.72
C TRP A 98 -4.99 -18.44 -15.36
N LEU A 99 -4.52 -19.24 -14.37
CA LEU A 99 -5.21 -20.44 -13.92
C LEU A 99 -6.64 -20.13 -13.49
N VAL A 100 -6.84 -19.12 -12.65
CA VAL A 100 -8.15 -18.74 -12.12
C VAL A 100 -9.08 -18.14 -13.18
N ALA A 101 -8.51 -17.33 -14.11
CA ALA A 101 -9.30 -16.57 -15.07
C ALA A 101 -9.63 -17.33 -16.37
N ARG A 102 -8.72 -18.19 -16.84
CA ARG A 102 -8.76 -18.76 -18.21
C ARG A 102 -8.82 -20.28 -18.26
N THR A 103 -8.80 -20.99 -17.12
CA THR A 103 -8.79 -22.45 -17.12
C THR A 103 -10.02 -23.04 -16.41
N ASP A 104 -10.20 -24.36 -16.59
CA ASP A 104 -11.29 -25.14 -15.97
C ASP A 104 -10.94 -25.68 -14.57
N ILE A 105 -10.04 -25.00 -13.83
CA ILE A 105 -9.68 -25.45 -12.47
C ILE A 105 -10.89 -25.45 -11.54
N PRO A 106 -11.13 -26.54 -10.79
CA PRO A 106 -12.16 -26.56 -9.79
C PRO A 106 -11.86 -25.58 -8.65
N GLY A 107 -12.87 -24.83 -8.19
CA GLY A 107 -12.70 -23.90 -7.10
C GLY A 107 -11.90 -22.61 -7.44
N GLY A 108 -11.75 -22.24 -8.73
CA GLY A 108 -11.04 -21.04 -9.13
C GLY A 108 -11.52 -19.75 -8.41
N ARG A 109 -12.85 -19.65 -8.17
CA ARG A 109 -13.42 -18.54 -7.37
C ARG A 109 -12.96 -18.60 -5.90
N THR A 110 -12.83 -19.78 -5.33
CA THR A 110 -12.32 -19.96 -3.96
C THR A 110 -10.85 -19.54 -3.86
N ILE A 111 -10.03 -19.92 -4.85
CA ILE A 111 -8.60 -19.49 -4.90
C ILE A 111 -8.52 -17.96 -4.98
N GLU A 112 -9.38 -17.32 -5.78
CA GLU A 112 -9.44 -15.86 -5.86
C GLU A 112 -9.84 -15.23 -4.52
N LEU A 113 -10.83 -15.79 -3.83
CA LEU A 113 -11.21 -15.35 -2.48
C LEU A 113 -10.07 -15.54 -1.46
N LEU A 114 -9.31 -16.62 -1.57
CA LEU A 114 -8.13 -16.83 -0.73
C LEU A 114 -7.04 -15.79 -1.01
N CYS A 115 -6.84 -15.39 -2.27
CA CYS A 115 -5.93 -14.29 -2.61
C CYS A 115 -6.39 -12.95 -1.99
N TRP A 116 -7.70 -12.67 -2.01
CA TRP A 116 -8.27 -11.50 -1.33
C TRP A 116 -8.03 -11.57 0.19
N ALA A 117 -8.32 -12.70 0.82
CA ALA A 117 -8.10 -12.89 2.24
C ALA A 117 -6.62 -12.69 2.62
N ALA A 118 -5.71 -13.27 1.82
CA ALA A 118 -4.27 -13.17 2.04
C ALA A 118 -3.75 -11.72 1.90
N TYR A 119 -4.31 -10.94 0.98
CA TYR A 119 -3.92 -9.53 0.80
C TYR A 119 -4.21 -8.67 2.04
N PHE A 120 -5.25 -9.00 2.80
CA PHE A 120 -5.63 -8.25 3.98
C PHE A 120 -4.86 -8.64 5.24
N VAL A 121 -4.07 -9.71 5.21
CA VAL A 121 -3.17 -10.03 6.33
C VAL A 121 -2.03 -9.00 6.38
N PRO A 122 -1.81 -8.33 7.51
CA PRO A 122 -0.76 -7.32 7.63
C PRO A 122 0.64 -7.89 7.42
N ASP A 123 1.48 -7.16 6.69
CA ASP A 123 2.85 -7.61 6.39
C ASP A 123 3.69 -7.84 7.65
N PHE A 124 3.60 -6.94 8.65
CA PHE A 124 4.47 -7.02 9.83
C PHE A 124 4.21 -8.27 10.70
N PRO A 125 2.96 -8.61 11.11
CA PRO A 125 2.66 -9.88 11.77
C PRO A 125 3.10 -11.10 10.96
N LEU A 126 3.00 -11.03 9.64
CA LEU A 126 3.43 -12.12 8.76
C LEU A 126 4.96 -12.28 8.73
N VAL A 127 5.71 -11.17 8.72
CA VAL A 127 7.18 -11.21 8.85
C VAL A 127 7.59 -11.80 10.21
N LEU A 128 6.93 -11.38 11.30
CA LEU A 128 7.14 -11.94 12.62
C LEU A 128 6.86 -13.46 12.65
N ALA A 129 5.78 -13.89 11.99
CA ALA A 129 5.45 -15.31 11.86
C ALA A 129 6.56 -16.10 11.13
N TRP A 130 7.17 -15.52 10.10
CA TRP A 130 8.32 -16.12 9.44
C TRP A 130 9.58 -16.15 10.32
N ILE A 131 9.80 -15.17 11.18
CA ILE A 131 10.85 -15.22 12.21
C ILE A 131 10.61 -16.42 13.13
N LEU A 132 9.39 -16.59 13.66
CA LEU A 132 9.03 -17.73 14.50
C LEU A 132 9.28 -19.09 13.82
N LEU A 133 9.13 -19.16 12.50
CA LEU A 133 9.38 -20.39 11.74
C LEU A 133 10.86 -20.63 11.43
N LEU A 134 11.60 -19.60 11.01
CA LEU A 134 12.89 -19.74 10.32
C LEU A 134 14.07 -19.19 11.11
N ASP A 135 13.88 -18.60 12.32
CA ASP A 135 14.99 -18.08 13.11
C ASP A 135 16.07 -19.15 13.32
N PRO A 136 17.37 -18.85 13.12
CA PRO A 136 18.46 -19.82 13.27
C PRO A 136 18.57 -20.43 14.68
N ASN A 137 18.18 -19.68 15.71
CA ASN A 137 18.35 -20.09 17.11
C ASN A 137 17.11 -20.78 17.68
N PHE A 138 15.92 -20.20 17.47
CA PHE A 138 14.67 -20.63 18.10
C PHE A 138 13.55 -20.94 17.10
N GLY A 139 13.75 -20.75 15.79
CA GLY A 139 12.76 -21.03 14.77
C GLY A 139 12.34 -22.50 14.76
N PHE A 140 11.04 -22.75 14.63
CA PHE A 140 10.48 -24.11 14.73
C PHE A 140 11.09 -25.07 13.71
N LEU A 141 11.20 -24.65 12.45
CA LEU A 141 11.74 -25.51 11.39
C LEU A 141 13.23 -25.82 11.61
N ASN A 142 14.01 -24.87 12.12
CA ASN A 142 15.40 -25.12 12.48
C ASN A 142 15.51 -26.00 13.72
N THR A 143 14.64 -25.82 14.70
CA THR A 143 14.60 -26.67 15.90
C THR A 143 14.30 -28.13 15.53
N MET A 144 13.37 -28.35 14.60
CA MET A 144 13.11 -29.69 14.04
C MET A 144 14.28 -30.21 13.21
N ALA A 145 14.87 -29.36 12.36
CA ALA A 145 15.99 -29.76 11.49
C ALA A 145 17.25 -30.14 12.28
N LYS A 146 17.51 -29.52 13.43
CA LYS A 146 18.65 -29.83 14.32
C LYS A 146 18.64 -31.25 14.86
N THR A 147 17.51 -31.97 14.79
CA THR A 147 17.45 -33.40 15.11
C THR A 147 18.11 -34.28 14.03
N PHE A 148 18.29 -33.74 12.81
CA PHE A 148 18.81 -34.50 11.65
C PHE A 148 20.10 -33.93 11.10
N VAL A 149 20.35 -32.61 11.26
CA VAL A 149 21.49 -31.89 10.67
C VAL A 149 22.08 -30.94 11.71
N GLU A 150 23.41 -30.94 11.84
CA GLU A 150 24.08 -29.94 12.66
C GLU A 150 24.01 -28.54 12.03
N GLY A 151 23.58 -27.53 12.80
CA GLY A 151 23.44 -26.14 12.39
C GLY A 151 22.00 -25.72 12.00
N SER A 152 21.89 -24.53 11.48
CA SER A 152 20.63 -23.97 10.98
C SER A 152 20.57 -24.09 9.45
N ILE A 153 19.49 -24.67 8.93
CA ILE A 153 19.24 -24.78 7.48
C ILE A 153 18.60 -23.48 6.95
N PHE A 154 17.70 -22.90 7.73
CA PHE A 154 16.93 -21.74 7.34
C PHE A 154 17.43 -20.47 8.03
N ASN A 155 17.48 -19.35 7.30
CA ASN A 155 17.85 -18.05 7.87
C ASN A 155 17.03 -16.94 7.21
N PRO A 156 16.01 -16.37 7.91
CA PRO A 156 15.20 -15.30 7.37
C PRO A 156 15.96 -13.98 7.28
N TYR A 157 17.05 -13.79 8.03
CA TYR A 157 17.88 -12.59 8.06
C TYR A 157 18.89 -12.53 6.90
N SER A 158 18.90 -13.52 6.01
CA SER A 158 19.73 -13.52 4.82
C SER A 158 19.03 -12.79 3.65
N PHE A 159 19.80 -12.41 2.63
CA PHE A 159 19.24 -11.86 1.39
C PHE A 159 18.13 -12.74 0.81
N TRP A 160 18.36 -14.04 0.67
CA TRP A 160 17.39 -14.99 0.14
C TRP A 160 16.21 -15.23 1.10
N GLY A 161 16.45 -15.16 2.42
CA GLY A 161 15.40 -15.21 3.41
C GLY A 161 14.43 -14.02 3.28
N ILE A 162 14.96 -12.81 3.09
CA ILE A 162 14.15 -11.61 2.84
C ILE A 162 13.36 -11.75 1.52
N VAL A 163 13.99 -12.24 0.46
CA VAL A 163 13.30 -12.52 -0.82
C VAL A 163 12.17 -13.53 -0.62
N TRP A 164 12.41 -14.61 0.14
CA TRP A 164 11.41 -15.62 0.46
C TRP A 164 10.22 -15.02 1.20
N VAL A 165 10.45 -14.28 2.27
CA VAL A 165 9.38 -13.63 3.05
C VAL A 165 8.56 -12.68 2.19
N HIS A 166 9.17 -11.93 1.27
CA HIS A 166 8.45 -11.10 0.33
C HIS A 166 7.54 -11.86 -0.66
N THR A 167 7.73 -13.16 -0.85
CA THR A 167 6.79 -13.96 -1.65
C THR A 167 5.49 -14.28 -0.92
N SER A 168 5.47 -14.16 0.41
CA SER A 168 4.28 -14.35 1.24
C SER A 168 3.53 -13.06 1.55
N THR A 169 4.25 -11.93 1.68
CA THR A 169 3.64 -10.62 1.94
C THR A 169 2.82 -10.11 0.75
N GLY A 170 1.88 -9.20 0.97
CA GLY A 170 0.79 -8.77 0.09
C GLY A 170 1.03 -8.61 -1.42
N GLY A 171 2.31 -8.59 -1.87
CA GLY A 171 2.66 -8.25 -3.24
C GLY A 171 2.16 -9.23 -4.33
N ILE A 172 2.14 -10.54 -4.09
CA ILE A 172 1.67 -11.54 -5.07
C ILE A 172 0.14 -11.54 -5.13
N TRP A 173 -0.50 -11.57 -3.98
CA TRP A 173 -1.96 -11.62 -3.86
C TRP A 173 -2.63 -10.44 -4.56
N PHE A 174 -2.13 -9.22 -4.32
CA PHE A 174 -2.60 -8.01 -4.98
C PHE A 174 -2.45 -8.06 -6.52
N LYS A 175 -1.33 -8.59 -7.01
CA LYS A 175 -1.11 -8.73 -8.45
C LYS A 175 -2.08 -9.71 -9.10
N VAL A 176 -2.36 -10.84 -8.43
CA VAL A 176 -3.37 -11.81 -8.90
C VAL A 176 -4.73 -11.13 -9.05
N MET A 177 -5.13 -10.32 -8.05
CA MET A 177 -6.40 -9.59 -8.07
C MET A 177 -6.49 -8.59 -9.21
N LEU A 178 -5.38 -7.93 -9.57
CA LEU A 178 -5.34 -7.01 -10.72
C LEU A 178 -5.31 -7.75 -12.06
N LEU A 179 -4.57 -8.85 -12.14
CA LEU A 179 -4.36 -9.57 -13.40
C LEU A 179 -5.55 -10.46 -13.79
N ALA A 180 -6.24 -11.11 -12.83
CA ALA A 180 -7.33 -12.01 -13.13
C ALA A 180 -8.48 -11.36 -13.94
N PRO A 181 -8.98 -10.15 -13.61
CA PRO A 181 -9.94 -9.44 -14.45
C PRO A 181 -9.41 -9.13 -15.85
N ILE A 182 -8.13 -8.76 -15.96
CA ILE A 182 -7.48 -8.45 -17.25
C ILE A 182 -7.46 -9.70 -18.15
N PHE A 183 -7.10 -10.86 -17.59
CA PHE A 183 -7.16 -12.12 -18.33
C PHE A 183 -8.60 -12.47 -18.76
N ARG A 184 -9.63 -12.19 -17.94
CA ARG A 184 -11.02 -12.44 -18.30
C ARG A 184 -11.53 -11.55 -19.44
N GLN A 185 -11.03 -10.32 -19.53
CA GLN A 185 -11.44 -9.35 -20.56
C GLN A 185 -10.82 -9.65 -21.94
N LEU A 186 -9.83 -10.51 -22.03
CA LEU A 186 -9.25 -10.92 -23.32
C LEU A 186 -10.27 -11.72 -24.12
N GLY A 187 -10.59 -11.27 -25.33
CA GLY A 187 -11.52 -11.94 -26.25
C GLY A 187 -11.06 -13.36 -26.58
N ALA A 188 -12.01 -14.32 -26.61
CA ALA A 188 -11.73 -15.71 -26.93
C ALA A 188 -11.25 -15.93 -28.37
N SER A 189 -11.63 -15.04 -29.30
CA SER A 189 -11.40 -15.18 -30.75
C SER A 189 -9.94 -15.41 -31.14
N LEU A 190 -9.00 -14.71 -30.48
CA LEU A 190 -7.57 -14.87 -30.76
C LEU A 190 -7.04 -16.26 -30.33
N GLU A 191 -7.50 -16.75 -29.19
CA GLU A 191 -7.11 -18.06 -28.68
C GLU A 191 -7.79 -19.20 -29.46
N GLU A 192 -9.03 -18.99 -29.91
CA GLU A 192 -9.76 -19.92 -30.78
C GLU A 192 -9.08 -20.05 -32.15
N ALA A 193 -8.74 -18.91 -32.78
CA ALA A 193 -7.99 -18.90 -34.04
C ALA A 193 -6.67 -19.66 -33.92
N ALA A 194 -5.93 -19.48 -32.82
CA ALA A 194 -4.71 -20.22 -32.56
C ALA A 194 -4.93 -21.72 -32.45
N ARG A 195 -6.00 -22.16 -31.78
CA ARG A 195 -6.35 -23.58 -31.65
C ARG A 195 -6.76 -24.20 -32.99
N ILE A 196 -7.56 -23.49 -33.78
CA ILE A 196 -7.92 -23.92 -35.14
C ILE A 196 -6.66 -24.10 -35.97
N SER A 197 -5.66 -23.25 -35.77
CA SER A 197 -4.33 -23.35 -36.43
C SER A 197 -3.41 -24.42 -35.81
N GLY A 198 -3.91 -25.27 -34.89
CA GLY A 198 -3.16 -26.37 -34.28
C GLY A 198 -2.25 -25.99 -33.10
N ALA A 199 -2.32 -24.74 -32.58
CA ALA A 199 -1.52 -24.35 -31.43
C ALA A 199 -1.98 -25.03 -30.15
N ASN A 200 -1.05 -25.58 -29.37
CA ASN A 200 -1.34 -26.11 -28.04
C ASN A 200 -1.51 -24.98 -27.01
N THR A 201 -2.02 -25.31 -25.84
CA THR A 201 -2.29 -24.34 -24.76
C THR A 201 -1.07 -23.51 -24.35
N PHE A 202 0.11 -24.13 -24.25
CA PHE A 202 1.34 -23.42 -23.86
C PHE A 202 1.81 -22.47 -24.96
N THR A 203 1.73 -22.89 -26.22
CA THR A 203 2.04 -22.05 -27.39
C THR A 203 1.10 -20.85 -27.46
N THR A 204 -0.21 -21.08 -27.28
CA THR A 204 -1.22 -20.00 -27.24
C THR A 204 -0.93 -19.02 -26.11
N LEU A 205 -0.67 -19.51 -24.89
CA LEU A 205 -0.32 -18.66 -23.75
C LEU A 205 0.92 -17.81 -24.06
N ARG A 206 2.01 -18.44 -24.50
CA ARG A 206 3.31 -17.77 -24.68
C ARG A 206 3.34 -16.82 -25.88
N ARG A 207 2.70 -17.19 -27.01
CA ARG A 207 2.82 -16.46 -28.28
C ARG A 207 1.64 -15.50 -28.54
N ILE A 208 0.54 -15.65 -27.84
CA ILE A 208 -0.67 -14.84 -28.09
C ILE A 208 -1.13 -14.16 -26.80
N THR A 209 -1.52 -14.92 -25.78
CA THR A 209 -2.14 -14.37 -24.56
C THR A 209 -1.18 -13.42 -23.81
N LEU A 210 0.05 -13.88 -23.51
CA LEU A 210 1.03 -13.05 -22.80
C LEU A 210 1.50 -11.82 -23.59
N PRO A 211 1.83 -11.91 -24.91
CA PRO A 211 2.18 -10.74 -25.70
C PRO A 211 1.06 -9.69 -25.78
N VAL A 212 -0.18 -10.11 -25.95
CA VAL A 212 -1.33 -9.18 -25.99
C VAL A 212 -1.53 -8.49 -24.62
N LEU A 213 -1.33 -9.19 -23.53
CA LEU A 213 -1.44 -8.65 -22.17
C LEU A 213 -0.15 -8.00 -21.66
N SER A 214 0.95 -8.10 -22.41
CA SER A 214 2.26 -7.60 -21.97
C SER A 214 2.28 -6.12 -21.57
N PRO A 215 1.54 -5.20 -22.21
CA PRO A 215 1.50 -3.81 -21.75
C PRO A 215 0.95 -3.65 -20.33
N MET A 216 -0.09 -4.40 -20.00
CA MET A 216 -0.71 -4.36 -18.67
C MET A 216 0.17 -5.07 -17.63
N ILE A 217 0.74 -6.22 -17.99
CA ILE A 217 1.69 -6.94 -17.13
C ILE A 217 2.92 -6.07 -16.85
N LEU A 218 3.46 -5.39 -17.86
CA LEU A 218 4.58 -4.48 -17.67
C LEU A 218 4.22 -3.29 -16.80
N ALA A 219 3.03 -2.71 -16.97
CA ALA A 219 2.55 -1.62 -16.10
C ALA A 219 2.50 -2.04 -14.63
N ILE A 220 1.94 -3.23 -14.34
CA ILE A 220 1.88 -3.80 -12.99
C ILE A 220 3.30 -4.10 -12.46
N THR A 221 4.20 -4.57 -13.34
CA THR A 221 5.59 -4.88 -13.02
C THR A 221 6.34 -3.62 -12.59
N VAL A 222 6.27 -2.54 -13.39
CA VAL A 222 6.94 -1.27 -13.07
C VAL A 222 6.37 -0.66 -11.78
N LEU A 223 5.05 -0.66 -11.60
CA LEU A 223 4.43 -0.18 -10.37
C LEU A 223 4.87 -1.01 -9.15
N SER A 224 4.98 -2.33 -9.32
CA SER A 224 5.46 -3.23 -8.27
C SER A 224 6.94 -3.03 -7.95
N PHE A 225 7.75 -2.71 -8.94
CA PHE A 225 9.16 -2.35 -8.76
C PHE A 225 9.31 -1.06 -7.95
N ILE A 226 8.54 -0.02 -8.31
CA ILE A 226 8.51 1.25 -7.56
C ILE A 226 8.12 1.01 -6.09
N ARG A 227 7.05 0.24 -5.85
CA ARG A 227 6.66 -0.15 -4.48
C ARG A 227 7.74 -0.98 -3.79
N GLY A 228 8.43 -1.81 -4.56
CA GLY A 228 9.57 -2.59 -4.09
C GLY A 228 10.70 -1.71 -3.54
N LEU A 229 11.06 -0.68 -4.27
CA LEU A 229 12.05 0.30 -3.82
C LEU A 229 11.60 1.05 -2.54
N GLN A 230 10.30 1.18 -2.29
CA GLN A 230 9.74 1.85 -1.11
C GLN A 230 9.59 0.94 0.12
N SER A 231 9.99 -0.33 0.02
CA SER A 231 9.85 -1.28 1.11
C SER A 231 10.63 -0.86 2.35
N PHE A 232 10.05 -1.11 3.52
CA PHE A 232 10.60 -0.71 4.81
C PHE A 232 10.43 -1.78 5.89
N ASN A 233 9.21 -2.29 6.09
CA ASN A 233 8.87 -3.12 7.25
C ASN A 233 9.66 -4.44 7.30
N THR A 234 9.73 -5.16 6.20
CA THR A 234 10.41 -6.46 6.12
C THR A 234 11.92 -6.29 6.30
N GLU A 235 12.50 -5.30 5.65
CA GLU A 235 13.92 -5.00 5.73
C GLU A 235 14.31 -4.42 7.08
N LEU A 236 13.40 -3.70 7.75
CA LEU A 236 13.63 -3.24 9.12
C LEU A 236 13.77 -4.41 10.10
N LEU A 237 12.91 -5.44 9.96
CA LEU A 237 12.91 -6.59 10.86
C LEU A 237 13.97 -7.62 10.54
N LEU A 238 14.20 -7.89 9.26
CA LEU A 238 15.08 -8.98 8.84
C LEU A 238 16.47 -8.51 8.39
N GLY A 239 16.57 -7.32 7.82
CA GLY A 239 17.81 -6.78 7.27
C GLY A 239 18.66 -6.05 8.31
N THR A 240 18.06 -5.13 9.07
CA THR A 240 18.83 -4.28 9.99
C THR A 240 19.59 -5.05 11.07
N PRO A 241 19.07 -6.17 11.65
CA PRO A 241 19.81 -6.93 12.66
C PRO A 241 21.13 -7.52 12.15
N VAL A 242 21.25 -7.73 10.84
CA VAL A 242 22.45 -8.31 10.20
C VAL A 242 23.23 -7.27 9.37
N GLY A 243 22.94 -5.99 9.54
CA GLY A 243 23.61 -4.91 8.80
C GLY A 243 23.22 -4.77 7.32
N LEU A 244 22.20 -5.49 6.88
CA LEU A 244 21.67 -5.36 5.52
C LEU A 244 20.67 -4.21 5.47
N TYR A 245 21.13 -3.06 5.05
CA TYR A 245 20.30 -1.87 4.91
C TYR A 245 19.81 -1.71 3.47
N VAL A 246 18.54 -1.34 3.35
CA VAL A 246 17.99 -0.72 2.14
C VAL A 246 17.88 0.78 2.37
N TYR A 247 17.63 1.52 1.31
CA TYR A 247 17.57 2.97 1.37
C TYR A 247 16.61 3.51 2.46
N SER A 248 15.42 2.93 2.59
CA SER A 248 14.41 3.35 3.58
C SER A 248 14.85 3.07 5.03
N THR A 249 15.46 1.92 5.28
CA THR A 249 16.03 1.57 6.60
C THR A 249 17.30 2.35 6.91
N ARG A 250 18.08 2.76 5.89
CA ARG A 250 19.23 3.63 6.07
C ARG A 250 18.84 5.05 6.48
N ILE A 251 17.75 5.60 5.90
CA ILE A 251 17.17 6.87 6.36
C ILE A 251 16.74 6.77 7.83
N TYR A 252 16.08 5.68 8.18
CA TYR A 252 15.67 5.45 9.57
C TYR A 252 16.87 5.34 10.51
N ASP A 253 17.93 4.67 10.10
CA ASP A 253 19.20 4.57 10.84
C ASP A 253 19.81 5.96 11.10
N TYR A 254 19.89 6.83 10.08
CA TYR A 254 20.38 8.20 10.25
C TYR A 254 19.59 9.00 11.29
N ILE A 255 18.28 8.84 11.32
CA ILE A 255 17.41 9.58 12.26
C ILE A 255 17.53 9.04 13.69
N ARG A 256 17.85 7.76 13.85
CA ARG A 256 18.02 7.12 15.17
C ARG A 256 19.43 7.26 15.75
N ARG A 257 20.37 7.81 15.03
CA ARG A 257 21.72 8.09 15.57
C ARG A 257 21.66 9.14 16.68
N GLU A 258 22.63 9.13 17.52
CA GLU A 258 22.81 10.13 18.57
C GLU A 258 24.13 10.91 18.32
N PRO A 259 24.06 12.18 17.91
CA PRO A 259 22.86 12.98 17.60
C PRO A 259 22.20 12.55 16.27
N PRO A 260 20.86 12.79 16.13
CA PRO A 260 20.15 12.46 14.89
C PRO A 260 20.69 13.20 13.66
N ALA A 261 20.99 12.45 12.60
CA ALA A 261 21.54 12.96 11.35
C ALA A 261 20.42 13.31 10.34
N TYR A 262 19.56 14.28 10.69
CA TYR A 262 18.42 14.67 9.85
C TYR A 262 18.82 15.18 8.46
N GLY A 263 19.94 15.91 8.36
CA GLY A 263 20.43 16.47 7.11
C GLY A 263 20.86 15.38 6.13
N GLU A 264 21.59 14.38 6.60
CA GLU A 264 22.02 13.21 5.82
C GLU A 264 20.83 12.37 5.38
N ALA A 265 19.85 12.16 6.28
CA ALA A 265 18.60 11.47 5.98
C ALA A 265 17.81 12.16 4.86
N THR A 266 17.71 13.51 4.90
CA THR A 266 17.00 14.28 3.86
C THR A 266 17.79 14.35 2.55
N ALA A 267 19.14 14.40 2.59
CA ALA A 267 19.97 14.32 1.39
C ALA A 267 19.78 12.99 0.65
N LEU A 268 19.85 11.88 1.39
CA LEU A 268 19.58 10.54 0.83
C LEU A 268 18.15 10.45 0.29
N GLY A 269 17.16 10.95 1.06
CA GLY A 269 15.76 11.00 0.65
C GLY A 269 15.53 11.78 -0.63
N SER A 270 16.21 12.92 -0.81
CA SER A 270 16.10 13.77 -1.99
C SER A 270 16.58 13.06 -3.27
N VAL A 271 17.69 12.31 -3.21
CA VAL A 271 18.15 11.51 -4.36
C VAL A 271 17.10 10.47 -4.75
N PHE A 272 16.55 9.81 -3.76
CA PHE A 272 15.56 8.77 -4.04
C PHE A 272 14.27 9.33 -4.63
N LEU A 273 13.83 10.51 -4.19
CA LEU A 273 12.71 11.21 -4.82
C LEU A 273 12.97 11.49 -6.31
N VAL A 274 14.18 11.92 -6.67
CA VAL A 274 14.55 12.13 -8.06
C VAL A 274 14.50 10.82 -8.85
N VAL A 275 15.06 9.74 -8.30
CA VAL A 275 15.03 8.40 -8.94
C VAL A 275 13.58 7.95 -9.16
N LEU A 276 12.72 8.07 -8.15
CA LEU A 276 11.31 7.69 -8.28
C LEU A 276 10.55 8.59 -9.26
N ALA A 277 10.79 9.89 -9.26
CA ALA A 277 10.17 10.82 -10.20
C ALA A 277 10.55 10.48 -11.65
N VAL A 278 11.82 10.15 -11.91
CA VAL A 278 12.31 9.70 -13.22
C VAL A 278 11.64 8.39 -13.64
N LEU A 279 11.57 7.40 -12.75
CA LEU A 279 10.90 6.13 -13.02
C LEU A 279 9.41 6.31 -13.34
N LEU A 280 8.70 7.15 -12.59
CA LEU A 280 7.30 7.47 -12.84
C LEU A 280 7.09 8.25 -14.13
N PHE A 281 8.00 9.15 -14.47
CA PHE A 281 7.96 9.87 -15.74
C PHE A 281 8.03 8.89 -16.92
N PHE A 282 8.99 7.95 -16.90
CA PHE A 282 9.09 6.90 -17.94
C PHE A 282 7.87 5.98 -17.94
N TYR A 283 7.35 5.61 -16.78
CA TYR A 283 6.12 4.83 -16.65
C TYR A 283 4.92 5.53 -17.31
N TRP A 284 4.69 6.82 -17.03
CA TRP A 284 3.62 7.60 -17.64
C TRP A 284 3.82 7.80 -19.14
N ARG A 285 5.05 8.03 -19.57
CA ARG A 285 5.36 8.13 -21.00
C ARG A 285 5.04 6.82 -21.72
N TYR A 286 5.39 5.70 -21.13
CA TYR A 286 5.06 4.37 -21.65
C TYR A 286 3.55 4.16 -21.73
N LEU A 287 2.79 4.41 -20.69
CA LEU A 287 1.33 4.26 -20.66
C LEU A 287 0.61 5.16 -21.68
N ARG A 288 1.09 6.38 -21.90
CA ARG A 288 0.52 7.27 -22.93
C ARG A 288 0.67 6.69 -24.34
N GLY A 289 1.76 6.02 -24.63
CA GLY A 289 2.00 5.34 -25.91
C GLY A 289 1.05 4.14 -26.14
N GLN A 290 0.61 3.49 -25.06
CA GLN A 290 -0.23 2.30 -25.10
C GLN A 290 -1.73 2.59 -25.29
N ARG A 291 -2.19 3.82 -25.16
CA ARG A 291 -3.60 4.20 -25.44
C ARG A 291 -4.09 3.84 -26.84
N LYS A 292 -3.18 3.61 -27.78
CA LYS A 292 -3.47 3.12 -29.14
C LYS A 292 -3.83 1.61 -29.20
N PHE A 293 -3.54 0.87 -28.12
CA PHE A 293 -3.83 -0.57 -28.00
C PHE A 293 -4.99 -0.85 -27.05
N THR A 294 -5.96 0.08 -26.95
CA THR A 294 -7.24 -0.24 -26.31
C THR A 294 -7.80 -1.44 -27.06
N VAL A 295 -7.78 -2.59 -26.38
CA VAL A 295 -8.50 -3.77 -26.84
C VAL A 295 -9.95 -3.32 -27.02
N VAL A 296 -10.43 -3.32 -28.27
CA VAL A 296 -11.82 -3.08 -28.57
C VAL A 296 -12.59 -4.18 -27.82
N THR A 297 -13.21 -3.80 -26.72
CA THR A 297 -14.12 -4.66 -25.99
C THR A 297 -15.34 -4.87 -26.88
N GLY A 298 -15.24 -5.87 -27.76
CA GLY A 298 -16.36 -6.32 -28.56
C GLY A 298 -17.43 -6.91 -27.64
N SER A 299 -18.66 -6.55 -27.86
CA SER A 299 -19.86 -7.10 -27.25
C SER A 299 -20.00 -8.58 -27.59
N GLY A 300 -19.37 -9.44 -26.80
CA GLY A 300 -19.41 -10.89 -26.99
C GLY A 300 -18.43 -11.59 -26.04
N TYR A 301 -18.72 -11.53 -24.72
CA TYR A 301 -17.92 -12.25 -23.73
C TYR A 301 -18.20 -13.77 -23.81
N SER A 302 -17.66 -14.44 -24.83
CA SER A 302 -17.46 -15.89 -24.73
C SER A 302 -16.15 -16.12 -23.97
N THR A 303 -16.24 -16.42 -22.68
CA THR A 303 -15.09 -16.84 -21.88
C THR A 303 -14.82 -18.31 -22.13
N MET A 304 -14.07 -18.59 -23.19
CA MET A 304 -13.62 -19.97 -23.43
C MET A 304 -12.60 -20.36 -22.34
N ARG A 305 -12.95 -21.37 -21.55
CA ARG A 305 -12.04 -21.93 -20.54
C ARG A 305 -11.15 -23.00 -21.17
N VAL A 306 -9.87 -22.89 -20.93
CA VAL A 306 -8.87 -23.88 -21.34
C VAL A 306 -9.04 -25.14 -20.50
N LYS A 307 -9.31 -26.28 -21.14
CA LYS A 307 -9.39 -27.57 -20.46
C LYS A 307 -8.00 -28.12 -20.15
N LEU A 308 -7.65 -28.21 -18.87
CA LEU A 308 -6.36 -28.74 -18.41
C LEU A 308 -6.35 -30.27 -18.26
N GLY A 309 -7.49 -30.94 -18.42
CA GLY A 309 -7.60 -32.38 -18.20
C GLY A 309 -7.22 -32.76 -16.77
N LYS A 310 -6.36 -33.77 -16.58
CA LYS A 310 -5.94 -34.22 -15.24
C LYS A 310 -5.02 -33.20 -14.53
N TRP A 311 -4.34 -32.33 -15.27
CA TRP A 311 -3.45 -31.29 -14.73
C TRP A 311 -4.18 -30.23 -13.90
N LYS A 312 -5.49 -30.08 -14.07
CA LYS A 312 -6.30 -29.15 -13.26
C LYS A 312 -6.20 -29.44 -11.76
N TYR A 313 -6.13 -30.71 -11.35
CA TYR A 313 -6.01 -31.08 -9.93
C TYR A 313 -4.62 -30.76 -9.36
N ALA A 314 -3.56 -30.98 -10.17
CA ALA A 314 -2.22 -30.58 -9.80
C ALA A 314 -2.09 -29.05 -9.67
N ALA A 315 -2.71 -28.30 -10.59
CA ALA A 315 -2.74 -26.84 -10.54
C ALA A 315 -3.45 -26.30 -9.29
N VAL A 316 -4.62 -26.88 -8.95
CA VAL A 316 -5.33 -26.52 -7.71
C VAL A 316 -4.53 -26.90 -6.47
N GLY A 317 -3.95 -28.12 -6.46
CA GLY A 317 -3.09 -28.58 -5.36
C GLY A 317 -1.89 -27.65 -5.17
N GLY A 318 -1.24 -27.20 -6.24
CA GLY A 318 -0.15 -26.22 -6.20
C GLY A 318 -0.57 -24.85 -5.64
N CYS A 319 -1.73 -24.34 -6.06
CA CYS A 319 -2.26 -23.07 -5.54
C CYS A 319 -2.61 -23.19 -4.04
N ILE A 320 -3.24 -24.28 -3.63
CA ILE A 320 -3.57 -24.53 -2.22
C ILE A 320 -2.31 -24.72 -1.40
N LEU A 321 -1.35 -25.52 -1.87
CA LEU A 321 -0.07 -25.72 -1.20
C LEU A 321 0.68 -24.40 -1.02
N TYR A 322 0.72 -23.57 -2.06
CA TYR A 322 1.32 -22.25 -1.99
C TYR A 322 0.64 -21.37 -0.93
N PHE A 323 -0.69 -21.35 -0.91
CA PHE A 323 -1.44 -20.60 0.10
C PHE A 323 -1.20 -21.13 1.52
N VAL A 324 -1.19 -22.45 1.69
CA VAL A 324 -0.93 -23.09 3.00
C VAL A 324 0.47 -22.75 3.50
N VAL A 325 1.48 -22.93 2.66
CA VAL A 325 2.89 -22.70 3.04
C VAL A 325 3.18 -21.21 3.27
N MET A 326 2.67 -20.33 2.41
CA MET A 326 3.03 -18.91 2.45
C MET A 326 2.14 -18.07 3.38
N MET A 327 0.97 -18.58 3.77
CA MET A 327 0.02 -17.82 4.58
C MET A 327 -0.44 -18.56 5.83
N LEU A 328 -1.01 -19.75 5.67
CA LEU A 328 -1.59 -20.47 6.82
C LEU A 328 -0.53 -20.98 7.79
N LEU A 329 0.57 -21.53 7.29
CA LEU A 329 1.64 -22.05 8.13
C LEU A 329 2.27 -20.96 8.99
N PRO A 330 2.73 -19.82 8.44
CA PRO A 330 3.25 -18.73 9.27
C PRO A 330 2.22 -18.23 10.29
N LEU A 331 0.96 -18.01 9.88
CA LEU A 331 -0.07 -17.54 10.79
C LEU A 331 -0.37 -18.54 11.90
N ALA A 332 -0.36 -19.85 11.62
CA ALA A 332 -0.50 -20.88 12.64
C ALA A 332 0.61 -20.80 13.70
N PHE A 333 1.86 -20.55 13.26
CA PHE A 333 2.97 -20.38 14.20
C PHE A 333 2.95 -19.04 14.93
N LEU A 334 2.35 -18.00 14.35
CA LEU A 334 2.06 -16.77 15.08
C LEU A 334 1.07 -17.03 16.22
N VAL A 335 0.03 -17.86 15.95
CA VAL A 335 -0.92 -18.29 16.99
C VAL A 335 -0.18 -19.08 18.07
N VAL A 336 0.59 -20.12 17.69
CA VAL A 336 1.38 -20.92 18.65
C VAL A 336 2.30 -20.03 19.47
N GLY A 337 3.03 -19.09 18.82
CA GLY A 337 3.95 -18.17 19.49
C GLY A 337 3.26 -17.28 20.53
N SER A 338 2.04 -16.83 20.28
CA SER A 338 1.30 -15.98 21.21
C SER A 338 0.86 -16.69 22.49
N PHE A 339 0.78 -18.04 22.46
CA PHE A 339 0.41 -18.86 23.60
C PHE A 339 1.59 -19.58 24.26
N MET A 340 2.78 -19.57 23.66
CA MET A 340 3.97 -20.17 24.27
C MET A 340 4.45 -19.33 25.44
N ARG A 341 4.85 -20.00 26.54
CA ARG A 341 5.46 -19.35 27.70
C ARG A 341 6.78 -18.67 27.33
N ARG A 342 7.60 -19.35 26.52
CA ARG A 342 8.80 -18.83 25.89
C ARG A 342 9.01 -19.52 24.55
N TYR A 343 9.01 -18.74 23.50
CA TYR A 343 9.11 -19.28 22.16
C TYR A 343 10.47 -19.98 21.93
N GLY A 344 10.46 -21.08 21.20
CA GLY A 344 11.64 -21.91 20.96
C GLY A 344 11.87 -23.00 22.02
N PHE A 345 11.21 -22.93 23.18
CA PHE A 345 11.33 -23.95 24.24
C PHE A 345 10.11 -24.90 24.22
N PHE A 346 10.05 -25.76 23.19
CA PHE A 346 8.92 -26.68 22.99
C PHE A 346 8.86 -27.83 23.99
N ASN A 347 9.97 -28.22 24.59
CA ASN A 347 10.12 -29.39 25.45
C ASN A 347 10.06 -29.09 26.96
N ILE A 348 9.61 -27.89 27.35
CA ILE A 348 9.47 -27.53 28.78
C ILE A 348 8.17 -28.07 29.36
N LYS A 349 8.15 -28.30 30.67
CA LYS A 349 6.92 -28.65 31.40
C LYS A 349 5.92 -27.47 31.30
N SER A 350 4.75 -27.69 30.72
CA SER A 350 3.70 -26.66 30.44
C SER A 350 4.18 -25.54 29.50
N PRO A 351 4.39 -25.82 28.20
CA PRO A 351 4.91 -24.86 27.23
C PRO A 351 3.92 -23.72 26.88
N PHE A 352 2.63 -23.89 27.16
CA PHE A 352 1.59 -22.92 26.81
C PHE A 352 1.11 -22.13 28.02
N THR A 353 0.73 -20.86 27.78
CA THR A 353 0.21 -19.93 28.79
C THR A 353 -0.72 -18.91 28.15
N LEU A 354 -1.66 -18.38 28.93
CA LEU A 354 -2.49 -17.22 28.57
C LEU A 354 -1.91 -15.89 29.12
N ALA A 355 -0.80 -15.97 29.86
CA ALA A 355 -0.25 -14.80 30.57
C ALA A 355 0.08 -13.63 29.62
N HIS A 356 0.56 -13.89 28.39
CA HIS A 356 0.87 -12.82 27.43
C HIS A 356 -0.38 -12.04 27.01
N TRP A 357 -1.50 -12.74 26.82
CA TRP A 357 -2.80 -12.11 26.50
C TRP A 357 -3.36 -11.36 27.70
N GLN A 358 -3.31 -11.94 28.90
CA GLN A 358 -3.76 -11.29 30.14
C GLN A 358 -2.93 -10.03 30.41
N ASN A 359 -1.59 -10.12 30.32
CA ASN A 359 -0.71 -8.99 30.49
C ASN A 359 -0.90 -7.91 29.41
N LEU A 360 -1.15 -8.31 28.15
CA LEU A 360 -1.42 -7.38 27.07
C LEU A 360 -2.70 -6.55 27.35
N PHE A 361 -3.78 -7.20 27.73
CA PHE A 361 -5.05 -6.51 28.02
C PHE A 361 -5.04 -5.72 29.35
N ALA A 362 -4.15 -6.07 30.28
CA ALA A 362 -3.94 -5.33 31.52
C ALA A 362 -2.97 -4.16 31.36
N ASP A 363 -2.20 -4.08 30.27
CA ASP A 363 -1.22 -3.03 30.03
C ASP A 363 -1.89 -1.71 29.63
N PRO A 364 -1.76 -0.62 30.44
CA PRO A 364 -2.30 0.69 30.08
C PRO A 364 -1.74 1.23 28.76
N ILE A 365 -0.47 0.91 28.43
CA ILE A 365 0.17 1.34 27.16
C ILE A 365 -0.55 0.72 25.97
N PHE A 366 -0.91 -0.56 26.06
CA PHE A 366 -1.68 -1.23 25.03
C PHE A 366 -3.06 -0.58 24.84
N LEU A 367 -3.79 -0.31 25.94
CA LEU A 367 -5.13 0.29 25.86
C LEU A 367 -5.11 1.69 25.22
N VAL A 368 -4.11 2.51 25.57
CA VAL A 368 -3.90 3.82 24.94
C VAL A 368 -3.55 3.66 23.47
N SER A 369 -2.66 2.74 23.13
CA SER A 369 -2.24 2.48 21.73
C SER A 369 -3.39 1.95 20.89
N LEU A 370 -4.26 1.10 21.45
CA LEU A 370 -5.48 0.62 20.78
C LEU A 370 -6.44 1.77 20.48
N LYS A 371 -6.73 2.61 21.45
CA LYS A 371 -7.55 3.81 21.28
C LYS A 371 -6.97 4.72 20.20
N ASN A 372 -5.67 5.01 20.27
CA ASN A 372 -4.98 5.85 19.30
C ASN A 372 -5.08 5.28 17.89
N SER A 373 -4.82 3.98 17.71
CA SER A 373 -4.92 3.32 16.42
C SER A 373 -6.34 3.37 15.84
N LEU A 374 -7.36 3.14 16.66
CA LEU A 374 -8.76 3.22 16.21
C LEU A 374 -9.13 4.64 15.81
N VAL A 375 -8.70 5.65 16.57
CA VAL A 375 -8.92 7.07 16.22
C VAL A 375 -8.20 7.42 14.93
N ILE A 376 -6.90 7.11 14.81
CA ILE A 376 -6.10 7.38 13.60
C ILE A 376 -6.75 6.69 12.39
N ALA A 377 -7.10 5.41 12.49
CA ALA A 377 -7.68 4.65 11.39
C ALA A 377 -9.05 5.19 10.96
N THR A 378 -9.91 5.54 11.93
CA THR A 378 -11.23 6.12 11.64
C THR A 378 -11.11 7.50 10.99
N VAL A 379 -10.25 8.37 11.53
CA VAL A 379 -10.02 9.71 10.97
C VAL A 379 -9.43 9.61 9.56
N THR A 380 -8.49 8.70 9.33
CA THR A 380 -7.89 8.46 8.01
C THR A 380 -8.94 7.96 7.02
N ALA A 381 -9.76 6.99 7.41
CA ALA A 381 -10.81 6.44 6.55
C ALA A 381 -11.88 7.49 6.20
N VAL A 382 -12.45 8.15 7.20
CA VAL A 382 -13.53 9.14 7.00
C VAL A 382 -12.99 10.39 6.30
N GLY A 383 -11.85 10.92 6.76
CA GLY A 383 -11.20 12.09 6.15
C GLY A 383 -10.80 11.85 4.70
N GLY A 384 -10.24 10.67 4.40
CA GLY A 384 -9.92 10.25 3.03
C GLY A 384 -11.15 10.15 2.14
N ILE A 385 -12.25 9.53 2.61
CA ILE A 385 -13.51 9.45 1.86
C ILE A 385 -14.04 10.86 1.55
N LEU A 386 -14.16 11.72 2.55
CA LEU A 386 -14.74 13.05 2.39
C LEU A 386 -13.90 13.93 1.45
N LEU A 387 -12.59 13.93 1.63
CA LEU A 387 -11.69 14.76 0.84
C LEU A 387 -11.60 14.26 -0.61
N TYR A 388 -11.27 12.99 -0.80
CA TYR A 388 -10.95 12.49 -2.14
C TYR A 388 -12.17 12.11 -2.98
N SER A 389 -13.34 11.81 -2.38
CA SER A 389 -14.57 11.72 -3.16
C SER A 389 -14.97 13.08 -3.74
N THR A 390 -14.79 14.17 -2.97
CA THR A 390 -15.02 15.53 -3.45
C THR A 390 -14.06 15.89 -4.58
N VAL A 391 -12.77 15.62 -4.42
CA VAL A 391 -11.75 15.85 -5.45
C VAL A 391 -12.06 15.05 -6.71
N ALA A 392 -12.33 13.76 -6.59
CA ALA A 392 -12.62 12.88 -7.72
C ALA A 392 -13.88 13.34 -8.49
N TYR A 393 -14.92 13.77 -7.77
CA TYR A 393 -16.12 14.33 -8.40
C TYR A 393 -15.79 15.60 -9.20
N LEU A 394 -15.01 16.51 -8.62
CA LEU A 394 -14.59 17.74 -9.33
C LEU A 394 -13.76 17.44 -10.58
N LEU A 395 -12.91 16.41 -10.54
CA LEU A 395 -12.12 15.97 -11.69
C LEU A 395 -12.99 15.40 -12.82
N VAL A 396 -14.02 14.62 -12.47
CA VAL A 396 -14.92 13.98 -13.46
C VAL A 396 -15.91 14.98 -14.05
N SER A 397 -16.47 15.86 -13.23
CA SER A 397 -17.47 16.85 -13.67
C SER A 397 -16.91 17.92 -14.62
N ARG A 398 -15.58 17.92 -14.90
CA ARG A 398 -14.87 18.90 -15.74
C ARG A 398 -15.19 20.37 -15.39
N ARG A 399 -15.60 20.63 -14.16
CA ARG A 399 -15.95 21.98 -13.69
C ARG A 399 -14.73 22.84 -13.42
N ILE A 400 -13.58 22.18 -13.21
CA ILE A 400 -12.30 22.83 -12.92
C ILE A 400 -11.38 22.72 -14.13
N ARG A 401 -10.79 23.86 -14.53
CA ARG A 401 -9.81 23.90 -15.63
C ARG A 401 -8.48 23.29 -15.24
N SER A 402 -8.12 23.40 -13.97
CA SER A 402 -6.91 22.88 -13.37
C SER A 402 -6.97 21.39 -12.98
N GLY A 403 -7.99 20.64 -13.46
CA GLY A 403 -8.16 19.22 -13.16
C GLY A 403 -6.88 18.38 -13.31
N PRO A 404 -6.14 18.49 -14.45
CA PRO A 404 -4.88 17.75 -14.60
C PRO A 404 -3.81 18.07 -13.56
N ALA A 405 -3.71 19.35 -13.14
CA ALA A 405 -2.78 19.76 -12.09
C ALA A 405 -3.19 19.18 -10.72
N LEU A 406 -4.48 19.27 -10.38
CA LEU A 406 -5.01 18.70 -9.15
C LEU A 406 -4.81 17.18 -9.09
N GLU A 407 -5.05 16.48 -10.20
CA GLU A 407 -4.79 15.04 -10.31
C GLU A 407 -3.29 14.74 -10.10
N SER A 408 -2.40 15.55 -10.66
CA SER A 408 -0.96 15.40 -10.47
C SER A 408 -0.55 15.58 -9.01
N PHE A 409 -1.13 16.55 -8.29
CA PHE A 409 -0.89 16.71 -6.86
C PHE A 409 -1.36 15.48 -6.06
N CYS A 410 -2.52 14.89 -6.38
CA CYS A 410 -2.98 13.67 -5.73
C CYS A 410 -2.05 12.46 -5.97
N TRP A 411 -1.24 12.46 -7.04
CA TRP A 411 -0.25 11.42 -7.33
C TRP A 411 1.11 11.64 -6.66
N LEU A 412 1.42 12.87 -6.20
CA LEU A 412 2.71 13.19 -5.57
C LEU A 412 3.06 12.28 -4.37
N PRO A 413 2.13 11.96 -3.44
CA PRO A 413 2.47 11.10 -2.31
C PRO A 413 2.88 9.67 -2.72
N HIS A 414 2.48 9.22 -3.92
CA HIS A 414 2.89 7.91 -4.43
C HIS A 414 4.39 7.84 -4.78
N ILE A 415 5.02 9.00 -4.99
CA ILE A 415 6.47 9.13 -5.19
C ILE A 415 7.22 9.03 -3.86
N MET A 416 6.54 9.30 -2.73
CA MET A 416 7.16 9.37 -1.40
C MET A 416 6.90 8.08 -0.62
N PRO A 417 7.94 7.30 -0.28
CA PRO A 417 7.81 6.30 0.77
C PRO A 417 7.31 6.91 2.08
N GLY A 418 6.56 6.13 2.87
CA GLY A 418 5.97 6.61 4.13
C GLY A 418 6.98 7.30 5.05
N ILE A 419 8.20 6.78 5.13
CA ILE A 419 9.27 7.39 5.95
C ILE A 419 9.71 8.77 5.45
N LEU A 420 9.76 9.00 4.13
CA LEU A 420 10.07 10.32 3.57
C LEU A 420 8.92 11.31 3.76
N MET A 421 7.69 10.84 3.60
CA MET A 421 6.51 11.66 3.90
C MET A 421 6.57 12.14 5.35
N SER A 422 6.86 11.24 6.28
CA SER A 422 6.96 11.56 7.70
C SER A 422 8.11 12.52 7.99
N LEU A 423 9.27 12.34 7.34
CA LEU A 423 10.41 13.21 7.51
C LEU A 423 10.11 14.63 6.97
N GLY A 424 9.47 14.76 5.81
CA GLY A 424 9.04 16.04 5.27
C GLY A 424 8.02 16.75 6.15
N LEU A 425 7.03 16.00 6.68
CA LEU A 425 6.05 16.54 7.61
C LEU A 425 6.68 16.89 8.97
N LEU A 426 7.64 16.12 9.45
CA LEU A 426 8.39 16.42 10.66
C LEU A 426 9.08 17.79 10.56
N TRP A 427 9.75 18.06 9.44
CA TRP A 427 10.35 19.38 9.19
C TRP A 427 9.31 20.50 9.20
N ILE A 428 8.16 20.31 8.54
CA ILE A 428 7.08 21.30 8.52
C ILE A 428 6.55 21.55 9.93
N PHE A 429 6.26 20.49 10.68
CA PHE A 429 5.70 20.61 12.02
C PHE A 429 6.68 21.33 12.96
N LEU A 430 7.97 20.98 12.94
CA LEU A 430 8.97 21.59 13.82
C LEU A 430 9.30 23.03 13.43
N ALA A 431 9.25 23.37 12.14
CA ALA A 431 9.55 24.70 11.63
C ALA A 431 8.37 25.69 11.69
N SER A 432 7.17 25.23 12.09
CA SER A 432 5.95 26.05 12.06
C SER A 432 5.20 25.99 13.40
N PRO A 433 4.22 26.89 13.64
CA PRO A 433 3.33 26.82 14.80
C PRO A 433 2.54 25.50 14.89
N LEU A 434 2.44 24.72 13.81
CA LEU A 434 1.77 23.41 13.77
C LEU A 434 2.42 22.39 14.71
N ARG A 435 3.65 22.65 15.22
CA ARG A 435 4.31 21.79 16.22
C ARG A 435 3.46 21.59 17.47
N PHE A 436 2.70 22.57 17.88
CA PHE A 436 1.89 22.51 19.10
C PHE A 436 0.58 21.72 18.91
N VAL A 437 0.14 21.52 17.68
CA VAL A 437 -1.15 20.89 17.34
C VAL A 437 -0.97 19.52 16.69
N LEU A 438 0.03 19.37 15.81
CA LEU A 438 0.17 18.18 14.97
C LEU A 438 1.35 17.29 15.37
N TYR A 439 2.48 17.86 15.80
CA TYR A 439 3.65 17.04 16.13
C TYR A 439 3.41 16.20 17.40
N GLY A 440 3.70 14.91 17.30
CA GLY A 440 3.52 13.98 18.41
C GLY A 440 2.04 13.70 18.77
N THR A 441 1.09 14.02 17.87
CA THR A 441 -0.33 13.80 18.10
C THR A 441 -0.93 12.80 17.12
N VAL A 442 -2.08 12.20 17.48
CA VAL A 442 -2.84 11.30 16.57
C VAL A 442 -3.31 12.03 15.31
N TRP A 443 -3.53 13.33 15.37
CA TRP A 443 -3.99 14.16 14.25
C TRP A 443 -2.90 14.35 13.20
N GLY A 444 -1.65 14.57 13.63
CA GLY A 444 -0.51 14.66 12.71
C GLY A 444 -0.25 13.36 11.98
N ILE A 445 -0.38 12.22 12.67
CA ILE A 445 -0.27 10.88 12.07
C ILE A 445 -1.41 10.63 11.08
N ALA A 446 -2.65 10.92 11.47
CA ALA A 446 -3.81 10.75 10.60
C ALA A 446 -3.72 11.62 9.33
N LEU A 447 -3.28 12.88 9.47
CA LEU A 447 -3.03 13.76 8.32
C LEU A 447 -2.00 13.16 7.35
N ALA A 448 -0.88 12.66 7.87
CA ALA A 448 0.15 12.03 7.06
C ALA A 448 -0.37 10.81 6.27
N LEU A 449 -1.21 9.99 6.91
CA LEU A 449 -1.84 8.82 6.29
C LEU A 449 -2.91 9.21 5.26
N ILE A 450 -3.75 10.22 5.55
CA ILE A 450 -4.71 10.77 4.57
C ILE A 450 -3.95 11.23 3.31
N ILE A 451 -2.85 11.95 3.47
CA ILE A 451 -2.01 12.40 2.35
C ILE A 451 -1.48 11.17 1.58
N GLY A 452 -0.92 10.18 2.27
CA GLY A 452 -0.35 8.97 1.67
C GLY A 452 -1.34 8.15 0.85
N ASP A 453 -2.59 8.04 1.31
CA ASP A 453 -3.64 7.25 0.66
C ASP A 453 -4.33 7.98 -0.51
N SER A 454 -3.96 9.25 -0.79
CA SER A 454 -4.59 10.10 -1.83
C SER A 454 -4.65 9.48 -3.22
N PRO A 455 -3.60 8.80 -3.76
CA PRO A 455 -3.64 8.30 -5.13
C PRO A 455 -4.68 7.20 -5.32
N VAL A 456 -4.69 6.21 -4.45
CA VAL A 456 -5.58 5.05 -4.53
C VAL A 456 -7.03 5.48 -4.31
N THR A 457 -7.26 6.29 -3.29
CA THR A 457 -8.59 6.78 -2.91
C THR A 457 -9.20 7.65 -4.01
N THR A 458 -8.43 8.61 -4.56
CA THR A 458 -8.90 9.49 -5.64
C THR A 458 -9.24 8.69 -6.91
N GLN A 459 -8.38 7.73 -7.31
CA GLN A 459 -8.61 6.95 -8.52
C GLN A 459 -9.82 6.00 -8.39
N ALA A 460 -10.03 5.40 -7.21
CA ALA A 460 -11.20 4.56 -6.95
C ALA A 460 -12.51 5.35 -7.09
N PHE A 461 -12.60 6.54 -6.48
CA PHE A 461 -13.77 7.40 -6.62
C PHE A 461 -13.93 7.95 -8.05
N LYS A 462 -12.83 8.34 -8.70
CA LYS A 462 -12.86 8.80 -10.10
C LYS A 462 -13.43 7.73 -11.03
N ALA A 463 -13.00 6.47 -10.88
CA ALA A 463 -13.52 5.34 -11.64
C ALA A 463 -15.03 5.12 -11.38
N ALA A 464 -15.46 5.23 -10.12
CA ALA A 464 -16.86 5.09 -9.74
C ALA A 464 -17.74 6.20 -10.33
N PHE A 465 -17.33 7.47 -10.25
CA PHE A 465 -18.09 8.59 -10.82
C PHE A 465 -18.15 8.54 -12.35
N LEU A 466 -17.07 8.08 -13.02
CA LEU A 466 -17.09 7.90 -14.48
C LEU A 466 -18.10 6.84 -14.94
N GLN A 467 -18.41 5.84 -14.10
CA GLN A 467 -19.41 4.82 -14.40
C GLN A 467 -20.85 5.31 -14.27
N LEU A 468 -21.11 6.35 -13.48
CA LEU A 468 -22.46 6.91 -13.30
C LEU A 468 -22.96 7.70 -14.52
N GLY A 469 -22.03 8.15 -15.38
CA GLY A 469 -22.38 9.01 -16.53
C GLY A 469 -22.79 10.44 -16.14
N PRO A 470 -22.91 11.37 -17.11
CA PRO A 470 -23.30 12.75 -16.89
C PRO A 470 -24.80 12.94 -16.69
N ASP A 471 -25.63 11.99 -17.15
CA ASP A 471 -27.10 12.12 -17.27
C ASP A 471 -27.76 12.39 -15.91
N LEU A 472 -27.28 11.77 -14.84
CA LEU A 472 -27.81 11.98 -13.49
C LEU A 472 -27.59 13.41 -12.97
N GLU A 473 -26.44 14.00 -13.30
CA GLU A 473 -26.14 15.38 -12.92
C GLU A 473 -26.97 16.36 -13.75
N GLU A 474 -27.17 16.09 -15.05
CA GLU A 474 -27.99 16.89 -15.96
C GLU A 474 -29.46 16.87 -15.56
N ALA A 475 -29.99 15.68 -15.24
CA ALA A 475 -31.37 15.54 -14.76
C ALA A 475 -31.60 16.32 -13.44
N ALA A 476 -30.65 16.23 -12.50
CA ALA A 476 -30.72 16.99 -11.24
C ALA A 476 -30.71 18.52 -11.50
N ARG A 477 -29.93 18.98 -12.47
CA ARG A 477 -29.89 20.41 -12.84
C ARG A 477 -31.19 20.89 -13.47
N VAL A 478 -31.80 20.10 -14.31
CA VAL A 478 -33.09 20.44 -14.95
C VAL A 478 -34.18 20.63 -13.89
N THR A 479 -34.15 19.86 -12.81
CA THR A 479 -35.07 20.01 -11.65
C THR A 479 -34.67 21.14 -10.68
N GLY A 480 -33.60 21.91 -10.98
CA GLY A 480 -33.16 23.05 -10.16
C GLY A 480 -32.29 22.67 -8.95
N ALA A 481 -31.82 21.41 -8.85
CA ALA A 481 -30.99 20.99 -7.75
C ALA A 481 -29.64 21.73 -7.75
N SER A 482 -29.22 22.18 -6.54
CA SER A 482 -27.90 22.77 -6.36
C SER A 482 -26.82 21.71 -6.49
N TRP A 483 -25.58 22.14 -6.81
CA TRP A 483 -24.42 21.25 -6.89
C TRP A 483 -24.19 20.41 -5.62
N THR A 484 -24.26 21.06 -4.46
CA THR A 484 -24.08 20.40 -3.15
C THR A 484 -25.20 19.39 -2.87
N TYR A 485 -26.42 19.69 -3.28
CA TYR A 485 -27.55 18.77 -3.17
C TYR A 485 -27.34 17.54 -4.05
N THR A 486 -27.01 17.74 -5.34
CA THR A 486 -26.73 16.66 -6.31
C THR A 486 -25.61 15.76 -5.81
N TYR A 487 -24.48 16.35 -5.37
CA TYR A 487 -23.35 15.58 -4.83
C TYR A 487 -23.73 14.77 -3.58
N ARG A 488 -24.32 15.42 -2.56
CA ARG A 488 -24.58 14.79 -1.25
C ARG A 488 -25.77 13.84 -1.25
N ARG A 489 -26.82 14.12 -2.03
CA ARG A 489 -28.09 13.39 -1.98
C ARG A 489 -28.27 12.39 -3.13
N ILE A 490 -27.54 12.54 -4.24
CA ILE A 490 -27.67 11.67 -5.40
C ILE A 490 -26.37 10.89 -5.63
N LEU A 491 -25.26 11.59 -5.89
CA LEU A 491 -24.04 10.94 -6.35
C LEU A 491 -23.30 10.18 -5.22
N LEU A 492 -23.12 10.79 -4.06
CA LEU A 492 -22.41 10.18 -2.94
C LEU A 492 -23.09 8.89 -2.44
N PRO A 493 -24.42 8.81 -2.29
CA PRO A 493 -25.10 7.55 -1.95
C PRO A 493 -24.94 6.46 -3.02
N LEU A 494 -24.89 6.82 -4.30
CA LEU A 494 -24.69 5.86 -5.39
C LEU A 494 -23.28 5.24 -5.40
N VAL A 495 -22.27 5.99 -4.97
CA VAL A 495 -20.90 5.49 -4.82
C VAL A 495 -20.61 4.97 -3.40
N ALA A 496 -21.61 4.88 -2.51
CA ALA A 496 -21.43 4.40 -1.15
C ALA A 496 -20.74 3.03 -1.04
N PRO A 497 -20.99 2.04 -1.91
CA PRO A 497 -20.25 0.78 -1.88
C PRO A 497 -18.74 0.97 -2.11
N VAL A 498 -18.36 1.88 -3.01
CA VAL A 498 -16.95 2.23 -3.26
C VAL A 498 -16.37 2.99 -2.07
N ALA A 499 -17.15 3.93 -1.49
CA ALA A 499 -16.74 4.65 -0.29
C ALA A 499 -16.47 3.70 0.89
N ALA A 500 -17.32 2.70 1.10
CA ALA A 500 -17.12 1.69 2.12
C ALA A 500 -15.87 0.83 1.85
N ALA A 501 -15.64 0.41 0.59
CA ALA A 501 -14.45 -0.36 0.22
C ALA A 501 -13.16 0.43 0.45
N VAL A 502 -13.11 1.66 -0.02
CA VAL A 502 -11.96 2.56 0.16
C VAL A 502 -11.75 2.90 1.64
N GLY A 503 -12.84 3.14 2.38
CA GLY A 503 -12.78 3.38 3.81
C GLY A 503 -12.14 2.22 4.58
N LEU A 504 -12.50 0.98 4.24
CA LEU A 504 -11.89 -0.21 4.84
C LEU A 504 -10.42 -0.38 4.46
N LEU A 505 -10.05 -0.07 3.21
CA LEU A 505 -8.65 -0.09 2.78
C LEU A 505 -7.82 0.95 3.54
N ASN A 506 -8.30 2.19 3.64
CA ASN A 506 -7.61 3.26 4.37
C ASN A 506 -7.54 2.97 5.88
N PHE A 507 -8.60 2.40 6.45
CA PHE A 507 -8.62 1.98 7.85
C PHE A 507 -7.57 0.90 8.12
N GLY A 508 -7.52 -0.14 7.27
CA GLY A 508 -6.53 -1.22 7.37
C GLY A 508 -5.10 -0.71 7.18
N SER A 509 -4.87 0.15 6.17
CA SER A 509 -3.59 0.82 5.92
C SER A 509 -3.12 1.59 7.16
N ALA A 510 -4.00 2.37 7.78
CA ALA A 510 -3.68 3.16 8.97
C ALA A 510 -3.35 2.31 10.21
N LEU A 511 -4.06 1.18 10.42
CA LEU A 511 -3.78 0.26 11.52
C LEU A 511 -2.41 -0.42 11.40
N THR A 512 -1.94 -0.67 10.19
CA THR A 512 -0.74 -1.47 9.92
C THR A 512 0.48 -0.65 9.53
N SER A 513 0.30 0.64 9.22
CA SER A 513 1.39 1.51 8.82
C SER A 513 2.40 1.69 9.96
N ILE A 514 3.68 1.47 9.65
CA ILE A 514 4.81 1.73 10.55
C ILE A 514 5.66 2.86 9.99
N SER A 515 5.96 2.81 8.69
CA SER A 515 6.86 3.76 8.03
C SER A 515 6.43 5.22 8.14
N THR A 516 5.12 5.47 8.22
CA THR A 516 4.58 6.84 8.37
C THR A 516 4.56 7.30 9.83
N PRO A 517 3.98 6.58 10.80
CA PRO A 517 3.94 7.06 12.17
C PRO A 517 5.29 7.03 12.91
N VAL A 518 6.27 6.23 12.46
CA VAL A 518 7.51 5.98 13.19
C VAL A 518 8.37 7.22 13.50
N LEU A 519 8.20 8.30 12.75
CA LEU A 519 8.87 9.59 12.98
C LEU A 519 7.95 10.67 13.58
N LEU A 520 6.64 10.44 13.61
CA LEU A 520 5.65 11.44 13.99
C LEU A 520 4.98 11.13 15.34
N TYR A 521 5.16 9.93 15.89
CA TYR A 521 4.52 9.53 17.14
C TYR A 521 5.23 10.09 18.37
N SER A 522 4.51 10.14 19.47
CA SER A 522 5.01 10.36 20.82
C SER A 522 4.51 9.24 21.74
N ALA A 523 4.97 9.21 22.99
CA ALA A 523 4.48 8.26 23.98
C ALA A 523 2.94 8.30 24.14
N GLN A 524 2.32 9.49 23.97
CA GLN A 524 0.87 9.67 24.12
C GLN A 524 0.08 9.32 22.86
N SER A 525 0.68 9.43 21.68
CA SER A 525 0.03 9.17 20.38
C SER A 525 0.46 7.85 19.73
N ARG A 526 1.17 6.99 20.46
CA ARG A 526 1.68 5.70 20.00
C ARG A 526 0.57 4.83 19.42
N PRO A 527 0.62 4.40 18.15
CA PRO A 527 -0.30 3.43 17.58
C PRO A 527 0.13 1.99 17.85
N LEU A 528 -0.80 1.01 17.65
CA LEU A 528 -0.52 -0.42 17.83
C LEU A 528 0.61 -0.94 16.94
N SER A 529 0.75 -0.43 15.73
CA SER A 529 1.82 -0.82 14.80
C SER A 529 3.22 -0.45 15.33
N ILE A 530 3.33 0.67 16.03
CA ILE A 530 4.58 1.08 16.68
C ILE A 530 4.81 0.28 17.98
N LEU A 531 3.76 0.04 18.77
CA LEU A 531 3.88 -0.82 19.95
C LEU A 531 4.33 -2.24 19.58
N LEU A 532 3.82 -2.77 18.46
CA LEU A 532 4.25 -4.06 17.92
C LEU A 532 5.74 -4.05 17.53
N LEU A 533 6.20 -2.96 16.91
CA LEU A 533 7.61 -2.76 16.57
C LEU A 533 8.49 -2.70 17.83
N GLU A 534 8.04 -1.97 18.86
CA GLU A 534 8.75 -1.85 20.14
C GLU A 534 8.88 -3.22 20.83
N TYR A 535 7.79 -4.00 20.95
CA TYR A 535 7.86 -5.36 21.52
C TYR A 535 8.83 -6.28 20.77
N ASN A 536 8.91 -6.13 19.44
CA ASN A 536 9.89 -6.89 18.67
C ASN A 536 11.34 -6.48 19.00
N PHE A 537 11.63 -5.18 19.10
CA PHE A 537 12.96 -4.68 19.40
C PHE A 537 13.39 -4.92 20.86
N THR A 538 12.45 -5.00 21.79
CA THR A 538 12.73 -5.35 23.19
C THR A 538 12.85 -6.86 23.41
N GLY A 539 12.61 -7.68 22.38
CA GLY A 539 12.69 -9.14 22.47
C GLY A 539 11.46 -9.79 23.13
N GLU A 540 10.36 -9.05 23.28
CA GLU A 540 9.08 -9.58 23.82
C GLU A 540 8.26 -10.25 22.69
N ILE A 541 8.84 -11.29 22.09
CA ILE A 541 8.35 -11.92 20.85
C ILE A 541 6.93 -12.49 21.03
N GLU A 542 6.62 -13.07 22.17
CA GLU A 542 5.32 -13.66 22.48
C GLU A 542 4.23 -12.59 22.59
N ARG A 543 4.53 -11.45 23.23
CA ARG A 543 3.63 -10.29 23.26
C ARG A 543 3.46 -9.68 21.89
N ALA A 544 4.55 -9.58 21.11
CA ALA A 544 4.49 -9.12 19.73
C ALA A 544 3.60 -10.05 18.88
N ALA A 545 3.69 -11.38 19.07
CA ALA A 545 2.84 -12.33 18.38
C ALA A 545 1.37 -12.17 18.76
N ALA A 546 1.04 -12.00 20.04
CA ALA A 546 -0.32 -11.75 20.51
C ALA A 546 -0.90 -10.45 19.93
N LEU A 547 -0.11 -9.36 19.97
CA LEU A 547 -0.52 -8.07 19.40
C LEU A 547 -0.68 -8.12 17.87
N GLY A 548 0.21 -8.81 17.17
CA GLY A 548 0.14 -9.04 15.73
C GLY A 548 -1.11 -9.81 15.32
N LEU A 549 -1.48 -10.85 16.08
CA LEU A 549 -2.74 -11.57 15.89
C LEU A 549 -3.96 -10.69 16.12
N LEU A 550 -3.94 -9.85 17.17
CA LEU A 550 -5.03 -8.95 17.46
C LEU A 550 -5.25 -7.94 16.32
N ILE A 551 -4.17 -7.34 15.80
CA ILE A 551 -4.25 -6.44 14.65
C ILE A 551 -4.83 -7.18 13.43
N THR A 552 -4.35 -8.39 13.17
CA THR A 552 -4.85 -9.23 12.07
C THR A 552 -6.32 -9.56 12.25
N ALA A 553 -6.75 -9.91 13.46
CA ALA A 553 -8.15 -10.20 13.78
C ALA A 553 -9.06 -8.99 13.59
N ILE A 554 -8.63 -7.79 14.00
CA ILE A 554 -9.37 -6.53 13.78
C ILE A 554 -9.60 -6.29 12.29
N ILE A 555 -8.56 -6.46 11.46
CA ILE A 555 -8.66 -6.25 10.01
C ILE A 555 -9.57 -7.29 9.37
N CYS A 556 -9.43 -8.57 9.73
CA CYS A 556 -10.30 -9.64 9.23
C CYS A 556 -11.77 -9.40 9.63
N LEU A 557 -12.02 -8.94 10.86
CA LEU A 557 -13.37 -8.60 11.32
C LEU A 557 -13.96 -7.44 10.51
N MET A 558 -13.18 -6.37 10.31
CA MET A 558 -13.62 -5.22 9.52
C MET A 558 -13.94 -5.62 8.07
N MET A 559 -13.12 -6.49 7.48
CA MET A 559 -13.34 -7.02 6.13
C MET A 559 -14.62 -7.89 6.07
N PHE A 560 -14.85 -8.73 7.07
CA PHE A 560 -16.07 -9.56 7.17
C PHE A 560 -17.32 -8.68 7.28
N LEU A 561 -17.29 -7.67 8.14
CA LEU A 561 -18.37 -6.69 8.29
C LEU A 561 -18.61 -5.93 6.98
N GLY A 562 -17.55 -5.46 6.30
CA GLY A 562 -17.65 -4.82 5.00
C GLY A 562 -18.36 -5.68 3.97
N LYS A 563 -18.01 -6.97 3.88
CA LYS A 563 -18.69 -7.92 2.98
C LYS A 563 -20.17 -8.07 3.32
N ARG A 564 -20.53 -8.11 4.59
CA ARG A 564 -21.94 -8.23 5.05
C ARG A 564 -22.76 -7.00 4.69
N PHE A 565 -22.15 -5.80 4.69
CA PHE A 565 -22.82 -4.55 4.34
C PHE A 565 -22.77 -4.21 2.83
N GLY A 566 -22.55 -5.18 1.97
CA GLY A 566 -22.75 -5.06 0.52
C GLY A 566 -21.50 -4.77 -0.29
N LEU A 567 -20.31 -4.90 0.30
CA LEU A 567 -19.07 -4.91 -0.47
C LEU A 567 -19.00 -6.18 -1.32
N GLN A 568 -19.39 -6.08 -2.59
CA GLN A 568 -19.18 -7.13 -3.56
C GLN A 568 -17.71 -7.16 -3.96
N LEU A 569 -16.89 -7.93 -3.24
CA LEU A 569 -15.48 -8.16 -3.55
C LEU A 569 -15.28 -8.93 -4.87
N THR A 570 -16.34 -9.61 -5.33
CA THR A 570 -16.36 -10.30 -6.63
C THR A 570 -17.74 -10.09 -7.25
N ARG A 571 -17.83 -9.31 -8.32
CA ARG A 571 -19.04 -9.25 -9.14
C ARG A 571 -19.20 -10.57 -9.90
N ASN A 572 -20.43 -11.11 -9.92
CA ASN A 572 -20.80 -12.32 -10.68
C ASN A 572 -20.51 -12.19 -12.17
#